data_1f85269d6d683d71af03da08382539c3
#
_entry.id   1f85269d6d683d71af03da08382539c3
#
_cell.length_a   1.000
_cell.length_b   1.000
_cell.length_c   1.000
_cell.angle_alpha   90.00
_cell.angle_beta   90.00
_cell.angle_gamma   90.00
#
_symmetry.space_group_name_H-M   'P 1'
#
loop_
_entity.id
_entity.type
_entity.pdbx_description
1 polymer ?
#
loop_
_entity_poly.entity_id
_entity_poly.type
_entity_poly.pdbx_seq_one_letter_code
_entity_poly.pdbx_strand_id
1 'polypeptide(L)'
;MAHYDLDEQDQIDDLKAWWTRYGGTITVALVLGLLVVAGIQGWRWYTGHRAENASVLYSAVSEAVRTKDTAKAKDAIAQITDRYASTGYAPRAELLYAKMLYDTGDRDGAKAQLTWVVDHASEEELQAIARYRLAQVQIDEKQYDAALATLDTKHPAPFDGLYADLRGDALSAAGRGADARAAYENALAKLDAKSAYRNYVQVKHDAIPVPPKVAEANAPAAAAAPKSAPATVASEATPGKAPGAAK
;
A
#
# COMPACT_ATOMS: atom_id res chain seq x y z
N MET A 1 -51.27 30.34 -58.52
CA MET A 1 -50.67 29.15 -57.92
C MET A 1 -49.26 28.81 -58.49
N ALA A 2 -48.60 29.70 -59.26
CA ALA A 2 -47.30 29.38 -59.87
C ALA A 2 -46.07 29.98 -59.17
N HIS A 3 -46.25 30.72 -58.09
CA HIS A 3 -45.11 31.30 -57.36
C HIS A 3 -44.50 30.38 -56.29
N TYR A 4 -45.24 29.41 -55.79
CA TYR A 4 -44.74 28.40 -54.81
C TYR A 4 -43.76 27.38 -55.41
N ASP A 5 -43.93 27.08 -56.71
CA ASP A 5 -43.13 26.06 -57.40
C ASP A 5 -41.71 26.53 -57.75
N LEU A 6 -41.48 27.85 -57.88
CA LEU A 6 -40.17 28.40 -58.18
C LEU A 6 -39.27 28.54 -56.92
N ASP A 7 -39.88 28.90 -55.78
CA ASP A 7 -39.17 29.02 -54.51
C ASP A 7 -38.73 27.63 -53.94
N GLU A 8 -39.54 26.58 -54.22
CA GLU A 8 -39.17 25.18 -53.90
C GLU A 8 -38.06 24.63 -54.80
N GLN A 9 -38.04 24.99 -56.08
CA GLN A 9 -36.98 24.57 -57.01
C GLN A 9 -35.65 25.23 -56.67
N ASP A 10 -35.65 26.54 -56.33
CA ASP A 10 -34.44 27.23 -55.93
C ASP A 10 -33.82 26.67 -54.63
N GLN A 11 -34.67 26.30 -53.61
CA GLN A 11 -34.21 25.65 -52.40
C GLN A 11 -33.61 24.25 -52.65
N ILE A 12 -34.19 23.51 -53.59
CA ILE A 12 -33.66 22.17 -53.96
C ILE A 12 -32.30 22.30 -54.67
N ASP A 13 -32.16 23.28 -55.53
CA ASP A 13 -30.91 23.52 -56.28
C ASP A 13 -29.79 24.05 -55.38
N ASP A 14 -30.09 24.91 -54.42
CA ASP A 14 -29.16 25.33 -53.38
C ASP A 14 -28.72 24.16 -52.50
N LEU A 15 -29.63 23.26 -52.12
CA LEU A 15 -29.30 22.05 -51.36
C LEU A 15 -28.42 21.11 -52.15
N LYS A 16 -28.68 20.91 -53.44
CA LYS A 16 -27.85 20.09 -54.33
C LYS A 16 -26.45 20.71 -54.49
N ALA A 17 -26.35 22.03 -54.69
CA ALA A 17 -25.08 22.73 -54.81
C ALA A 17 -24.27 22.61 -53.50
N TRP A 18 -24.91 22.76 -52.34
CA TRP A 18 -24.27 22.54 -51.05
C TRP A 18 -23.80 21.10 -50.87
N TRP A 19 -24.65 20.10 -51.20
CA TRP A 19 -24.29 18.69 -51.12
C TRP A 19 -23.15 18.31 -52.07
N THR A 20 -23.14 18.85 -53.28
CA THR A 20 -22.04 18.66 -54.25
C THR A 20 -20.71 19.18 -53.70
N ARG A 21 -20.74 20.26 -52.92
CA ARG A 21 -19.57 20.90 -52.34
C ARG A 21 -19.08 20.24 -51.07
N TYR A 22 -20.00 19.82 -50.18
CA TYR A 22 -19.66 19.30 -48.82
C TYR A 22 -19.99 17.83 -48.61
N GLY A 23 -20.82 17.22 -49.46
CA GLY A 23 -21.31 15.84 -49.29
C GLY A 23 -20.19 14.83 -49.17
N GLY A 24 -19.12 14.96 -49.96
CA GLY A 24 -17.97 14.08 -49.85
C GLY A 24 -17.26 14.16 -48.48
N THR A 25 -17.06 15.37 -47.98
CA THR A 25 -16.43 15.58 -46.67
C THR A 25 -17.30 15.08 -45.53
N ILE A 26 -18.62 15.30 -45.60
CA ILE A 26 -19.59 14.82 -44.63
C ILE A 26 -19.65 13.29 -44.65
N THR A 27 -19.67 12.67 -45.82
CA THR A 27 -19.68 11.22 -45.95
C THR A 27 -18.43 10.60 -45.34
N VAL A 28 -17.24 11.16 -45.61
CA VAL A 28 -15.98 10.70 -44.99
C VAL A 28 -16.02 10.86 -43.49
N ALA A 29 -16.49 12.00 -42.97
CA ALA A 29 -16.62 12.21 -41.53
C ALA A 29 -17.58 11.21 -40.88
N LEU A 30 -18.73 10.92 -41.52
CA LEU A 30 -19.69 9.91 -41.04
C LEU A 30 -19.10 8.51 -41.04
N VAL A 31 -18.38 8.11 -42.10
CA VAL A 31 -17.72 6.81 -42.19
C VAL A 31 -16.67 6.66 -41.08
N LEU A 32 -15.85 7.70 -40.88
CA LEU A 32 -14.86 7.70 -39.78
C LEU A 32 -15.54 7.61 -38.40
N GLY A 33 -16.60 8.34 -38.19
CA GLY A 33 -17.42 8.26 -36.96
C GLY A 33 -17.95 6.85 -36.72
N LEU A 34 -18.52 6.22 -37.74
CA LEU A 34 -19.02 4.85 -37.68
C LEU A 34 -17.89 3.84 -37.38
N LEU A 35 -16.71 3.99 -37.98
CA LEU A 35 -15.55 3.13 -37.71
C LEU A 35 -15.08 3.27 -36.26
N VAL A 36 -15.06 4.48 -35.69
CA VAL A 36 -14.73 4.69 -34.29
C VAL A 36 -15.75 4.01 -33.37
N VAL A 37 -17.04 4.20 -33.63
CA VAL A 37 -18.11 3.57 -32.85
C VAL A 37 -18.02 2.04 -32.94
N ALA A 38 -17.82 1.48 -34.13
CA ALA A 38 -17.65 0.04 -34.33
C ALA A 38 -16.41 -0.50 -33.58
N GLY A 39 -15.30 0.23 -33.63
CA GLY A 39 -14.08 -0.09 -32.87
C GLY A 39 -14.31 -0.13 -31.36
N ILE A 40 -14.96 0.92 -30.82
CA ILE A 40 -15.30 0.98 -29.38
C ILE A 40 -16.24 -0.17 -28.99
N GLN A 41 -17.26 -0.43 -29.80
CA GLN A 41 -18.24 -1.48 -29.51
C GLN A 41 -17.62 -2.89 -29.60
N GLY A 42 -16.78 -3.13 -30.60
CA GLY A 42 -16.01 -4.37 -30.73
C GLY A 42 -15.05 -4.58 -29.54
N TRP A 43 -14.37 -3.53 -29.12
CA TRP A 43 -13.49 -3.58 -27.94
C TRP A 43 -14.29 -3.88 -26.66
N ARG A 44 -15.42 -3.20 -26.44
CA ARG A 44 -16.29 -3.45 -25.27
C ARG A 44 -16.84 -4.87 -25.26
N TRP A 45 -17.27 -5.38 -26.40
CA TRP A 45 -17.72 -6.77 -26.52
C TRP A 45 -16.59 -7.76 -26.19
N TYR A 46 -15.41 -7.55 -26.77
CA TYR A 46 -14.24 -8.40 -26.53
C TYR A 46 -13.82 -8.41 -25.05
N THR A 47 -13.69 -7.23 -24.43
CA THR A 47 -13.32 -7.11 -23.02
C THR A 47 -14.38 -7.67 -22.09
N GLY A 48 -15.67 -7.45 -22.40
CA GLY A 48 -16.80 -8.01 -21.66
C GLY A 48 -16.80 -9.53 -21.67
N HIS A 49 -16.62 -10.13 -22.84
CA HIS A 49 -16.60 -11.60 -22.97
C HIS A 49 -15.37 -12.22 -22.28
N ARG A 50 -14.23 -11.56 -22.32
CA ARG A 50 -13.06 -11.98 -21.53
C ARG A 50 -13.32 -11.91 -20.03
N ALA A 51 -13.97 -10.85 -19.55
CA ALA A 51 -14.32 -10.71 -18.14
C ALA A 51 -15.33 -11.77 -17.69
N GLU A 52 -16.30 -12.11 -18.51
CA GLU A 52 -17.26 -13.18 -18.24
C GLU A 52 -16.58 -14.54 -18.05
N ASN A 53 -15.72 -14.92 -18.99
CA ASN A 53 -14.95 -16.17 -18.88
C ASN A 53 -13.99 -16.17 -17.65
N ALA A 54 -13.37 -15.03 -17.35
CA ALA A 54 -12.52 -14.88 -16.17
C ALA A 54 -13.33 -15.01 -14.86
N SER A 55 -14.60 -14.55 -14.84
CA SER A 55 -15.47 -14.65 -13.67
C SER A 55 -15.81 -16.10 -13.32
N VAL A 56 -15.96 -16.96 -14.33
CA VAL A 56 -16.18 -18.40 -14.14
C VAL A 56 -14.99 -19.05 -13.46
N LEU A 57 -13.76 -18.73 -13.93
CA LEU A 57 -12.52 -19.23 -13.31
C LEU A 57 -12.34 -18.67 -11.90
N TYR A 58 -12.65 -17.39 -11.70
CA TYR A 58 -12.62 -16.78 -10.35
C TYR A 58 -13.56 -17.52 -9.39
N SER A 59 -14.77 -17.90 -9.85
CA SER A 59 -15.71 -18.68 -9.06
C SER A 59 -15.17 -20.07 -8.74
N ALA A 60 -14.46 -20.71 -9.69
CA ALA A 60 -13.78 -21.99 -9.45
C ALA A 60 -12.65 -21.85 -8.41
N VAL A 61 -11.84 -20.78 -8.46
CA VAL A 61 -10.83 -20.49 -7.43
C VAL A 61 -11.48 -20.29 -6.07
N SER A 62 -12.55 -19.48 -6.01
CA SER A 62 -13.26 -19.18 -4.76
C SER A 62 -13.83 -20.47 -4.12
N GLU A 63 -14.41 -21.36 -4.92
CA GLU A 63 -14.92 -22.65 -4.45
C GLU A 63 -13.79 -23.58 -3.99
N ALA A 64 -12.69 -23.66 -4.74
CA ALA A 64 -11.52 -24.45 -4.37
C ALA A 64 -10.89 -23.95 -3.04
N VAL A 65 -10.81 -22.63 -2.85
CA VAL A 65 -10.37 -22.02 -1.59
C VAL A 65 -11.30 -22.37 -0.44
N ARG A 66 -12.62 -22.31 -0.65
CA ARG A 66 -13.63 -22.66 0.35
C ARG A 66 -13.56 -24.13 0.76
N THR A 67 -13.31 -25.03 -0.19
CA THR A 67 -13.17 -26.48 0.05
C THR A 67 -11.75 -26.89 0.44
N LYS A 68 -10.81 -25.96 0.48
CA LYS A 68 -9.38 -26.19 0.74
C LYS A 68 -8.73 -27.15 -0.26
N ASP A 69 -9.23 -27.20 -1.49
CA ASP A 69 -8.68 -28.01 -2.58
C ASP A 69 -7.55 -27.22 -3.28
N THR A 70 -6.33 -27.39 -2.79
CA THR A 70 -5.15 -26.69 -3.31
C THR A 70 -4.84 -27.03 -4.77
N ALA A 71 -5.11 -28.28 -5.20
CA ALA A 71 -4.83 -28.69 -6.56
C ALA A 71 -5.79 -27.97 -7.54
N LYS A 72 -7.09 -27.97 -7.25
CA LYS A 72 -8.07 -27.24 -8.09
C LYS A 72 -7.84 -25.75 -8.06
N ALA A 73 -7.48 -25.16 -6.91
CA ALA A 73 -7.15 -23.74 -6.82
C ALA A 73 -5.97 -23.40 -7.74
N LYS A 74 -4.89 -24.17 -7.68
CA LYS A 74 -3.70 -24.01 -8.52
C LYS A 74 -4.03 -24.09 -10.02
N ASP A 75 -4.80 -25.09 -10.43
CA ASP A 75 -5.18 -25.28 -11.82
C ASP A 75 -6.05 -24.11 -12.33
N ALA A 76 -7.00 -23.65 -11.52
CA ALA A 76 -7.85 -22.52 -11.89
C ALA A 76 -7.08 -21.19 -11.94
N ILE A 77 -6.14 -20.99 -11.02
CA ILE A 77 -5.22 -19.84 -11.03
C ILE A 77 -4.36 -19.84 -12.28
N ALA A 78 -3.74 -20.97 -12.63
CA ALA A 78 -2.92 -21.07 -13.83
C ALA A 78 -3.72 -20.70 -15.10
N GLN A 79 -4.98 -21.14 -15.20
CA GLN A 79 -5.83 -20.81 -16.33
C GLN A 79 -6.21 -19.33 -16.38
N ILE A 80 -6.53 -18.72 -15.23
CA ILE A 80 -6.95 -17.31 -15.20
C ILE A 80 -5.77 -16.38 -15.49
N THR A 81 -4.57 -16.67 -14.99
CA THR A 81 -3.36 -15.88 -15.22
C THR A 81 -2.82 -16.03 -16.64
N ASP A 82 -2.89 -17.24 -17.22
CA ASP A 82 -2.45 -17.48 -18.60
C ASP A 82 -3.33 -16.73 -19.62
N ARG A 83 -4.63 -16.80 -19.46
CA ARG A 83 -5.57 -16.31 -20.51
C ARG A 83 -6.19 -14.96 -20.20
N TYR A 84 -6.33 -14.59 -18.93
CA TYR A 84 -7.14 -13.47 -18.47
C TYR A 84 -6.41 -12.54 -17.50
N ALA A 85 -5.07 -12.56 -17.49
CA ALA A 85 -4.23 -11.72 -16.60
C ALA A 85 -4.63 -10.24 -16.61
N SER A 86 -5.04 -9.72 -17.78
CA SER A 86 -5.44 -8.31 -17.94
C SER A 86 -6.86 -7.98 -17.45
N THR A 87 -7.60 -8.97 -16.92
CA THR A 87 -8.91 -8.73 -16.33
C THR A 87 -8.80 -8.43 -14.84
N GLY A 88 -9.73 -7.64 -14.30
CA GLY A 88 -9.77 -7.37 -12.86
C GLY A 88 -10.04 -8.62 -11.99
N TYR A 89 -10.41 -9.76 -12.58
CA TYR A 89 -10.63 -11.02 -11.85
C TYR A 89 -9.34 -11.73 -11.51
N ALA A 90 -8.30 -11.67 -12.35
CA ALA A 90 -7.04 -12.36 -12.12
C ALA A 90 -6.35 -11.90 -10.81
N PRO A 91 -6.10 -10.60 -10.56
CA PRO A 91 -5.51 -10.15 -9.32
C PRO A 91 -6.34 -10.50 -8.07
N ARG A 92 -7.68 -10.51 -8.20
CA ARG A 92 -8.57 -10.89 -7.10
C ARG A 92 -8.50 -12.38 -6.79
N ALA A 93 -8.40 -13.22 -7.84
CA ALA A 93 -8.21 -14.65 -7.69
C ALA A 93 -6.87 -14.97 -7.01
N GLU A 94 -5.80 -14.29 -7.43
CA GLU A 94 -4.47 -14.43 -6.83
C GLU A 94 -4.45 -14.04 -5.35
N LEU A 95 -5.14 -12.96 -4.97
CA LEU A 95 -5.27 -12.57 -3.56
C LEU A 95 -5.99 -13.63 -2.71
N LEU A 96 -6.98 -14.33 -3.27
CA LEU A 96 -7.66 -15.44 -2.59
C LEU A 96 -6.74 -16.66 -2.46
N TYR A 97 -6.03 -16.98 -3.52
CA TYR A 97 -5.12 -18.11 -3.55
C TYR A 97 -3.90 -17.88 -2.63
N ALA A 98 -3.34 -16.67 -2.64
CA ALA A 98 -2.27 -16.29 -1.73
C ALA A 98 -2.69 -16.46 -0.25
N LYS A 99 -3.94 -16.07 0.10
CA LYS A 99 -4.47 -16.31 1.43
C LYS A 99 -4.55 -17.80 1.75
N MET A 100 -5.03 -18.63 0.83
CA MET A 100 -5.12 -20.06 1.02
C MET A 100 -3.72 -20.69 1.24
N LEU A 101 -2.73 -20.30 0.44
CA LEU A 101 -1.36 -20.75 0.58
C LEU A 101 -0.77 -20.38 1.95
N TYR A 102 -1.01 -19.13 2.38
CA TYR A 102 -0.62 -18.67 3.71
C TYR A 102 -1.28 -19.50 4.81
N ASP A 103 -2.60 -19.73 4.73
CA ASP A 103 -3.38 -20.50 5.73
C ASP A 103 -2.94 -21.98 5.79
N THR A 104 -2.41 -22.54 4.70
CA THR A 104 -1.87 -23.89 4.62
C THR A 104 -0.38 -23.99 4.96
N GLY A 105 0.28 -22.86 5.25
CA GLY A 105 1.68 -22.78 5.65
C GLY A 105 2.68 -22.62 4.51
N ASP A 106 2.23 -22.58 3.25
CA ASP A 106 3.07 -22.26 2.09
C ASP A 106 3.29 -20.76 1.98
N ARG A 107 4.22 -20.25 2.81
CA ARG A 107 4.52 -18.80 2.85
C ARG A 107 5.23 -18.34 1.58
N ASP A 108 6.11 -19.14 1.01
CA ASP A 108 6.82 -18.76 -0.22
C ASP A 108 5.86 -18.69 -1.40
N GLY A 109 4.96 -19.66 -1.52
CA GLY A 109 3.86 -19.58 -2.50
C GLY A 109 2.99 -18.35 -2.29
N ALA A 110 2.60 -18.04 -1.06
CA ALA A 110 1.80 -16.85 -0.76
C ALA A 110 2.52 -15.56 -1.17
N LYS A 111 3.82 -15.40 -0.85
CA LYS A 111 4.62 -14.24 -1.26
C LYS A 111 4.71 -14.12 -2.78
N ALA A 112 4.91 -15.24 -3.49
CA ALA A 112 4.98 -15.24 -4.95
C ALA A 112 3.69 -14.71 -5.58
N GLN A 113 2.50 -15.17 -5.11
CA GLN A 113 1.22 -14.72 -5.63
C GLN A 113 0.94 -13.24 -5.27
N LEU A 114 1.28 -12.82 -4.05
CA LEU A 114 1.14 -11.41 -3.66
C LEU A 114 2.03 -10.50 -4.50
N THR A 115 3.27 -10.91 -4.78
CA THR A 115 4.17 -10.17 -5.67
C THR A 115 3.60 -10.11 -7.08
N TRP A 116 3.05 -11.20 -7.59
CA TRP A 116 2.38 -11.19 -8.90
C TRP A 116 1.27 -10.13 -8.95
N VAL A 117 0.45 -10.02 -7.90
CA VAL A 117 -0.61 -8.98 -7.85
C VAL A 117 -0.01 -7.57 -7.83
N VAL A 118 1.06 -7.34 -7.09
CA VAL A 118 1.76 -6.04 -7.06
C VAL A 118 2.22 -5.63 -8.46
N ASP A 119 2.71 -6.60 -9.25
CA ASP A 119 3.32 -6.33 -10.56
C ASP A 119 2.29 -6.25 -11.70
N HIS A 120 1.13 -6.91 -11.58
CA HIS A 120 0.19 -7.09 -12.69
C HIS A 120 -1.18 -6.43 -12.47
N ALA A 121 -1.57 -6.10 -11.25
CA ALA A 121 -2.85 -5.43 -11.02
C ALA A 121 -2.80 -4.00 -11.56
N SER A 122 -3.82 -3.62 -12.35
CA SER A 122 -3.98 -2.25 -12.84
C SER A 122 -4.60 -1.31 -11.81
N GLU A 123 -5.23 -1.86 -10.78
CA GLU A 123 -5.90 -1.12 -9.70
C GLU A 123 -4.91 -0.89 -8.55
N GLU A 124 -4.61 0.38 -8.25
CA GLU A 124 -3.66 0.73 -7.17
C GLU A 124 -4.12 0.20 -5.80
N GLU A 125 -5.42 0.07 -5.59
CA GLU A 125 -6.01 -0.50 -4.37
C GLU A 125 -5.67 -1.98 -4.20
N LEU A 126 -5.73 -2.77 -5.27
CA LEU A 126 -5.34 -4.18 -5.23
C LEU A 126 -3.84 -4.36 -4.99
N GLN A 127 -3.02 -3.51 -5.62
CA GLN A 127 -1.60 -3.48 -5.35
C GLN A 127 -1.31 -3.14 -3.88
N ALA A 128 -2.03 -2.15 -3.32
CA ALA A 128 -1.89 -1.79 -1.91
C ALA A 128 -2.29 -2.95 -0.99
N ILE A 129 -3.42 -3.62 -1.24
CA ILE A 129 -3.83 -4.80 -0.48
C ILE A 129 -2.76 -5.90 -0.56
N ALA A 130 -2.21 -6.15 -1.74
CA ALA A 130 -1.18 -7.16 -1.94
C ALA A 130 0.10 -6.84 -1.17
N ARG A 131 0.60 -5.59 -1.25
CA ARG A 131 1.77 -5.14 -0.48
C ARG A 131 1.54 -5.23 1.03
N TYR A 132 0.37 -4.83 1.50
CA TYR A 132 0.01 -4.93 2.91
C TYR A 132 0.09 -6.39 3.40
N ARG A 133 -0.50 -7.33 2.65
CA ARG A 133 -0.45 -8.76 2.98
C ARG A 133 0.96 -9.35 2.84
N LEU A 134 1.72 -8.91 1.84
CA LEU A 134 3.11 -9.31 1.67
C LEU A 134 3.96 -8.89 2.88
N ALA A 135 3.79 -7.66 3.36
CA ALA A 135 4.45 -7.18 4.55
C ALA A 135 4.05 -7.99 5.80
N GLN A 136 2.77 -8.40 5.93
CA GLN A 136 2.34 -9.28 7.01
C GLN A 136 3.09 -10.63 6.99
N VAL A 137 3.18 -11.27 5.82
CA VAL A 137 3.92 -12.54 5.67
C VAL A 137 5.40 -12.35 6.02
N GLN A 138 6.01 -11.25 5.58
CA GLN A 138 7.41 -10.92 5.90
C GLN A 138 7.63 -10.71 7.40
N ILE A 139 6.69 -10.07 8.11
CA ILE A 139 6.75 -9.91 9.57
C ILE A 139 6.69 -11.26 10.27
N ASP A 140 5.79 -12.15 9.85
CA ASP A 140 5.66 -13.49 10.42
C ASP A 140 6.92 -14.34 10.20
N GLU A 141 7.66 -14.10 9.13
CA GLU A 141 8.96 -14.69 8.85
C GLU A 141 10.13 -13.95 9.52
N LYS A 142 9.84 -12.91 10.31
CA LYS A 142 10.83 -12.06 10.99
C LYS A 142 11.73 -11.27 10.01
N GLN A 143 11.28 -11.08 8.78
CA GLN A 143 11.95 -10.29 7.75
C GLN A 143 11.53 -8.81 7.87
N TYR A 144 11.81 -8.21 9.03
CA TYR A 144 11.26 -6.89 9.39
C TYR A 144 11.71 -5.76 8.45
N ASP A 145 12.96 -5.76 8.02
CA ASP A 145 13.46 -4.73 7.11
C ASP A 145 12.82 -4.84 5.72
N ALA A 146 12.57 -6.06 5.24
CA ALA A 146 11.84 -6.29 4.00
C ALA A 146 10.38 -5.82 4.11
N ALA A 147 9.72 -6.09 5.24
CA ALA A 147 8.37 -5.63 5.50
C ALA A 147 8.29 -4.09 5.52
N LEU A 148 9.24 -3.44 6.20
CA LEU A 148 9.32 -1.98 6.22
C LEU A 148 9.54 -1.39 4.83
N ALA A 149 10.42 -1.98 4.02
CA ALA A 149 10.64 -1.56 2.64
C ALA A 149 9.38 -1.73 1.78
N THR A 150 8.63 -2.84 1.96
CA THR A 150 7.36 -3.08 1.27
C THR A 150 6.32 -2.02 1.64
N LEU A 151 6.26 -1.60 2.91
CA LEU A 151 5.32 -0.60 3.41
C LEU A 151 5.72 0.84 3.05
N ASP A 152 6.98 1.10 2.71
CA ASP A 152 7.44 2.43 2.29
C ASP A 152 7.04 2.79 0.84
N THR A 153 6.44 1.86 0.11
CA THR A 153 6.00 2.10 -1.26
C THR A 153 4.76 2.99 -1.32
N LYS A 154 4.65 3.79 -2.40
CA LYS A 154 3.49 4.64 -2.64
C LYS A 154 2.20 3.81 -2.68
N HIS A 155 1.15 4.29 -2.02
CA HIS A 155 -0.17 3.67 -1.95
C HIS A 155 -1.27 4.74 -1.89
N PRO A 156 -2.54 4.41 -2.19
CA PRO A 156 -3.66 5.32 -2.06
C PRO A 156 -3.89 5.77 -0.60
N ALA A 157 -4.24 7.04 -0.43
CA ALA A 157 -4.43 7.66 0.90
C ALA A 157 -5.36 6.91 1.87
N PRO A 158 -6.43 6.21 1.44
CA PRO A 158 -7.26 5.41 2.36
C PRO A 158 -6.50 4.30 3.08
N PHE A 159 -5.33 3.89 2.60
CA PHE A 159 -4.48 2.87 3.22
C PHE A 159 -3.46 3.43 4.23
N ASP A 160 -3.26 4.76 4.29
CA ASP A 160 -2.24 5.40 5.12
C ASP A 160 -2.26 4.88 6.58
N GLY A 161 -3.46 4.82 7.19
CA GLY A 161 -3.61 4.38 8.57
C GLY A 161 -3.28 2.90 8.78
N LEU A 162 -3.68 2.04 7.83
CA LEU A 162 -3.39 0.60 7.88
C LEU A 162 -1.90 0.31 7.69
N TYR A 163 -1.26 1.01 6.76
CA TYR A 163 0.18 0.88 6.49
C TYR A 163 1.01 1.37 7.68
N ALA A 164 0.61 2.49 8.28
CA ALA A 164 1.28 3.02 9.47
C ALA A 164 1.12 2.08 10.69
N ASP A 165 -0.05 1.46 10.87
CA ASP A 165 -0.27 0.46 11.93
C ASP A 165 0.62 -0.77 11.71
N LEU A 166 0.63 -1.35 10.51
CA LEU A 166 1.45 -2.52 10.22
C LEU A 166 2.95 -2.21 10.29
N ARG A 167 3.36 -0.98 9.95
CA ARG A 167 4.72 -0.49 10.18
C ARG A 167 5.06 -0.49 11.67
N GLY A 168 4.13 -0.07 12.52
CA GLY A 168 4.26 -0.16 13.98
C GLY A 168 4.44 -1.60 14.45
N ASP A 169 3.68 -2.54 13.89
CA ASP A 169 3.80 -3.98 14.21
C ASP A 169 5.19 -4.51 13.83
N ALA A 170 5.68 -4.18 12.63
CA ALA A 170 7.02 -4.58 12.16
C ALA A 170 8.13 -4.03 13.06
N LEU A 171 8.05 -2.75 13.42
CA LEU A 171 9.03 -2.08 14.28
C LEU A 171 8.99 -2.64 15.71
N SER A 172 7.80 -2.91 16.25
CA SER A 172 7.62 -3.50 17.56
C SER A 172 8.22 -4.91 17.62
N ALA A 173 7.94 -5.74 16.61
CA ALA A 173 8.49 -7.08 16.50
C ALA A 173 10.02 -7.10 16.29
N ALA A 174 10.56 -6.05 15.66
CA ALA A 174 12.00 -5.82 15.52
C ALA A 174 12.66 -5.27 16.81
N GLY A 175 11.91 -5.04 17.90
CA GLY A 175 12.43 -4.47 19.14
C GLY A 175 12.66 -2.96 19.09
N ARG A 176 12.19 -2.25 18.06
CA ARG A 176 12.34 -0.80 17.84
C ARG A 176 11.16 -0.04 18.44
N GLY A 177 11.00 -0.14 19.77
CA GLY A 177 9.82 0.34 20.47
C GLY A 177 9.51 1.84 20.29
N ALA A 178 10.52 2.72 20.32
CA ALA A 178 10.31 4.16 20.11
C ALA A 178 9.75 4.46 18.70
N ASP A 179 10.31 3.82 17.68
CA ASP A 179 9.87 3.98 16.29
C ASP A 179 8.46 3.37 16.09
N ALA A 180 8.19 2.23 16.74
CA ALA A 180 6.87 1.57 16.70
C ALA A 180 5.79 2.49 17.27
N ARG A 181 6.08 3.14 18.41
CA ARG A 181 5.16 4.10 19.02
C ARG A 181 4.83 5.26 18.08
N ALA A 182 5.86 5.86 17.45
CA ALA A 182 5.67 6.93 16.49
C ALA A 182 4.86 6.47 15.25
N ALA A 183 5.05 5.22 14.79
CA ALA A 183 4.29 4.66 13.70
C ALA A 183 2.80 4.47 14.07
N TYR A 184 2.49 3.99 15.27
CA TYR A 184 1.09 3.89 15.76
C TYR A 184 0.46 5.26 15.97
N GLU A 185 1.19 6.27 16.45
CA GLU A 185 0.69 7.66 16.54
C GLU A 185 0.30 8.19 15.15
N ASN A 186 1.14 7.92 14.13
CA ASN A 186 0.80 8.26 12.74
C ASN A 186 -0.45 7.51 12.26
N ALA A 187 -0.57 6.22 12.56
CA ALA A 187 -1.77 5.43 12.21
C ALA A 187 -3.03 6.04 12.84
N LEU A 188 -2.97 6.38 14.13
CA LEU A 188 -4.08 7.02 14.86
C LEU A 188 -4.45 8.40 14.28
N ALA A 189 -3.49 9.14 13.74
CA ALA A 189 -3.77 10.42 13.10
C ALA A 189 -4.47 10.27 11.73
N LYS A 190 -4.24 9.14 11.04
CA LYS A 190 -4.76 8.87 9.69
C LYS A 190 -6.07 8.06 9.69
N LEU A 191 -6.35 7.31 10.75
CA LEU A 191 -7.57 6.52 10.87
C LEU A 191 -8.77 7.40 11.24
N ASP A 192 -9.95 7.05 10.70
CA ASP A 192 -11.20 7.71 11.06
C ASP A 192 -11.42 7.61 12.58
N ALA A 193 -11.76 8.76 13.18
CA ALA A 193 -12.00 8.88 14.62
C ALA A 193 -13.14 7.97 15.14
N LYS A 194 -14.09 7.60 14.27
CA LYS A 194 -15.23 6.73 14.60
C LYS A 194 -14.96 5.25 14.29
N SER A 195 -13.81 4.92 13.71
CA SER A 195 -13.47 3.54 13.39
C SER A 195 -13.19 2.71 14.64
N ALA A 196 -13.84 1.56 14.78
CA ALA A 196 -13.53 0.60 15.83
C ALA A 196 -12.06 0.11 15.76
N TYR A 197 -11.48 0.07 14.55
CA TYR A 197 -10.08 -0.29 14.33
C TYR A 197 -9.12 0.67 15.02
N ARG A 198 -9.47 1.95 15.12
CA ARG A 198 -8.68 2.96 15.84
C ARG A 198 -8.44 2.57 17.30
N ASN A 199 -9.44 2.01 17.98
CA ASN A 199 -9.30 1.56 19.36
C ASN A 199 -8.30 0.41 19.47
N TYR A 200 -8.28 -0.48 18.49
CA TYR A 200 -7.31 -1.57 18.43
C TYR A 200 -5.88 -1.05 18.29
N VAL A 201 -5.65 -0.07 17.40
CA VAL A 201 -4.34 0.58 17.26
C VAL A 201 -3.94 1.36 18.52
N GLN A 202 -4.90 1.99 19.22
CA GLN A 202 -4.65 2.67 20.49
C GLN A 202 -4.10 1.69 21.53
N VAL A 203 -4.69 0.50 21.64
CA VAL A 203 -4.20 -0.54 22.58
C VAL A 203 -2.76 -0.96 22.23
N LYS A 204 -2.43 -1.13 20.97
CA LYS A 204 -1.05 -1.44 20.53
C LYS A 204 -0.09 -0.33 20.91
N HIS A 205 -0.45 0.94 20.64
CA HIS A 205 0.34 2.10 20.99
C HIS A 205 0.63 2.17 22.50
N ASP A 206 -0.39 1.99 23.33
CA ASP A 206 -0.28 2.10 24.79
C ASP A 206 0.47 0.91 25.41
N ALA A 207 0.52 -0.23 24.73
CA ALA A 207 1.30 -1.41 25.13
C ALA A 207 2.81 -1.21 24.95
N ILE A 208 3.25 -0.26 24.11
CA ILE A 208 4.67 0.02 23.94
C ILE A 208 5.20 0.83 25.13
N PRO A 209 6.20 0.32 25.88
CA PRO A 209 6.79 1.05 27.00
C PRO A 209 7.31 2.42 26.56
N VAL A 210 6.93 3.46 27.28
CA VAL A 210 7.52 4.79 27.10
C VAL A 210 8.96 4.69 27.61
N PRO A 211 10.00 4.94 26.79
CA PRO A 211 11.35 5.03 27.32
C PRO A 211 11.34 6.09 28.43
N PRO A 212 11.99 5.85 29.56
CA PRO A 212 12.07 6.85 30.60
C PRO A 212 12.60 8.12 29.94
N LYS A 213 11.82 9.20 30.03
CA LYS A 213 12.24 10.52 29.56
C LYS A 213 13.56 10.73 30.26
N VAL A 214 14.66 10.75 29.50
CA VAL A 214 15.94 11.19 30.03
C VAL A 214 15.62 12.59 30.53
N ALA A 215 15.46 12.71 31.85
CA ALA A 215 15.31 14.01 32.46
C ALA A 215 16.50 14.80 31.93
N GLU A 216 16.24 15.76 31.06
CA GLU A 216 17.22 16.77 30.75
C GLU A 216 17.76 17.18 32.10
N ALA A 217 19.04 16.87 32.33
CA ALA A 217 19.76 17.29 33.47
C ALA A 217 19.84 18.82 33.41
N ASN A 218 18.78 19.45 33.86
CA ASN A 218 18.89 20.72 34.51
C ASN A 218 19.59 20.45 35.86
N ALA A 219 20.86 20.14 35.79
CA ALA A 219 21.72 20.36 36.93
C ALA A 219 21.65 21.87 37.22
N PRO A 220 21.06 22.28 38.37
CA PRO A 220 21.19 23.67 38.75
C PRO A 220 22.68 23.93 38.88
N ALA A 221 23.16 24.94 38.16
CA ALA A 221 24.52 25.45 38.28
C ALA A 221 24.89 25.49 39.76
N ALA A 222 25.89 24.70 40.11
CA ALA A 222 26.44 24.67 41.45
C ALA A 222 26.75 26.11 41.89
N ALA A 223 26.04 26.53 42.94
CA ALA A 223 26.29 27.80 43.61
C ALA A 223 27.77 27.90 43.94
N ALA A 224 28.33 29.02 43.57
CA ALA A 224 29.69 29.42 43.83
C ALA A 224 30.06 29.17 45.30
N ALA A 225 31.11 28.40 45.53
CA ALA A 225 31.79 28.30 46.82
C ALA A 225 32.35 29.65 47.23
N PRO A 226 32.22 30.12 48.50
CA PRO A 226 32.82 31.35 48.93
C PRO A 226 34.32 31.17 49.11
N LYS A 227 35.06 32.13 48.55
CA LYS A 227 36.49 32.33 48.81
C LYS A 227 36.71 32.60 50.33
N SER A 228 37.37 31.71 51.02
CA SER A 228 38.03 32.07 52.29
C SER A 228 39.55 32.27 52.10
N ALA A 229 39.98 33.40 52.52
CA ALA A 229 41.33 33.91 52.52
C ALA A 229 42.20 33.26 53.63
N PRO A 230 43.52 33.52 53.64
CA PRO A 230 44.51 32.67 54.23
C PRO A 230 44.89 33.07 55.70
N ALA A 231 45.32 32.09 56.48
CA ALA A 231 46.04 32.35 57.72
C ALA A 231 47.18 31.31 57.90
N THR A 232 48.29 31.75 57.68
CA THR A 232 49.56 31.87 58.42
C THR A 232 49.88 30.89 59.58
N VAL A 233 51.04 30.30 59.39
CA VAL A 233 52.24 30.16 60.26
C VAL A 233 52.33 29.01 61.28
N ALA A 234 53.49 28.40 61.14
CA ALA A 234 54.48 27.93 62.11
C ALA A 234 54.41 26.46 62.54
N SER A 235 55.37 25.79 62.09
CA SER A 235 56.58 25.42 62.84
C SER A 235 56.52 24.07 63.59
N GLU A 236 57.48 23.32 63.24
CA GLU A 236 58.44 22.55 63.99
C GLU A 236 58.31 21.07 64.24
N ALA A 237 59.37 20.45 63.83
CA ALA A 237 60.11 19.34 64.44
C ALA A 237 59.75 17.88 64.04
N THR A 238 60.64 17.38 63.24
CA THR A 238 61.18 16.02 63.11
C THR A 238 61.71 15.48 64.48
N PRO A 239 62.12 14.22 64.68
CA PRO A 239 62.13 13.03 63.85
C PRO A 239 61.83 11.71 64.62
N GLY A 240 61.77 10.60 63.90
CA GLY A 240 62.12 9.39 64.63
C GLY A 240 61.57 8.05 64.01
N LYS A 241 62.42 7.49 63.21
CA LYS A 241 62.89 6.07 63.27
C LYS A 241 61.91 4.93 62.86
N ALA A 242 62.27 4.40 61.78
CA ALA A 242 62.03 2.95 61.45
C ALA A 242 62.75 2.03 62.51
N PRO A 243 62.67 0.69 62.53
CA PRO A 243 62.42 -0.26 61.40
C PRO A 243 61.73 -1.55 61.81
N GLY A 244 61.67 -2.44 60.86
CA GLY A 244 61.66 -3.95 61.06
C GLY A 244 60.40 -4.62 60.59
N ALA A 245 60.42 -5.28 59.51
CA ALA A 245 60.98 -6.56 59.11
C ALA A 245 60.15 -7.78 59.58
N ALA A 246 59.74 -8.54 58.57
CA ALA A 246 59.66 -10.00 58.55
C ALA A 246 58.47 -10.73 59.23
N LYS A 247 57.60 -11.34 58.52
CA LYS A 247 57.70 -12.68 58.02
C LYS A 247 56.62 -12.93 56.97
#